data_13dea78c5765f37b4243e89259d56057
#
_entry.id   13dea78c5765f37b4243e89259d56057
#
_cell.length_a   1.000
_cell.length_b   1.000
_cell.length_c   1.000
_cell.angle_alpha   90.00
_cell.angle_beta   90.00
_cell.angle_gamma   90.00
#
_symmetry.space_group_name_H-M   'P 1'
#
loop_
_entity.id
_entity.type
_entity.pdbx_description
1 polymer ?
#
loop_
_entity_poly.entity_id
_entity_poly.type
_entity_poly.pdbx_seq_one_letter_code
_entity_poly.pdbx_strand_id
1 'polypeptide(L)'
;MAFDPNGKVVAILGATGVVGAQMMQCLEERNFPIKELVLLASARSAGKTIEFAGQQIVIREATPEAFEGVDIVLGAAGDEQAKELLPEAVKRGCVCVDNSHA
;
A
#
# COMPACT_ATOMS: atom_id res chain seq x y z
N MET A 1 -9.49 7.78 13.79
CA MET A 1 -8.69 8.46 12.76
C MET A 1 -9.50 8.60 11.49
N ALA A 2 -9.44 9.76 10.86
CA ALA A 2 -10.12 10.02 9.58
C ALA A 2 -9.07 10.26 8.48
N PHE A 3 -9.45 10.02 7.24
CA PHE A 3 -8.57 10.35 6.13
C PHE A 3 -8.46 11.87 5.99
N ASP A 4 -7.27 12.34 5.60
CA ASP A 4 -6.94 13.76 5.52
C ASP A 4 -6.90 14.19 4.05
N PRO A 5 -7.77 15.07 3.59
CA PRO A 5 -7.76 15.50 2.19
C PRO A 5 -6.47 16.20 1.77
N ASN A 6 -5.67 16.66 2.75
CA ASN A 6 -4.35 17.26 2.49
C ASN A 6 -3.22 16.25 2.67
N GLY A 7 -3.54 14.99 2.93
CA GLY A 7 -2.55 13.95 3.12
C GLY A 7 -2.02 13.38 1.81
N LYS A 8 -1.32 12.26 1.92
CA LYS A 8 -0.72 11.58 0.78
C LYS A 8 -1.54 10.35 0.39
N VAL A 9 -1.48 10.00 -0.89
CA VAL A 9 -2.01 8.71 -1.36
C VAL A 9 -0.94 7.67 -1.10
N VAL A 10 -1.24 6.71 -0.23
CA VAL A 10 -0.30 5.68 0.20
C VAL A 10 -0.76 4.33 -0.30
N ALA A 11 0.12 3.60 -0.98
CA ALA A 11 -0.15 2.23 -1.40
C ALA A 11 0.69 1.28 -0.56
N ILE A 12 0.10 0.14 -0.18
CA ILE A 12 0.82 -0.94 0.50
C ILE A 12 0.84 -2.13 -0.42
N LEU A 13 2.03 -2.48 -0.90
CA LEU A 13 2.25 -3.63 -1.76
C LEU A 13 2.48 -4.85 -0.89
N GLY A 14 1.62 -5.86 -1.04
CA GLY A 14 1.66 -7.03 -0.16
C GLY A 14 0.82 -6.84 1.10
N ALA A 15 -0.32 -6.20 0.97
CA ALA A 15 -1.17 -5.80 2.10
C ALA A 15 -1.68 -6.98 2.94
N THR A 16 -1.76 -8.18 2.36
CA THR A 16 -2.29 -9.35 3.08
C THR A 16 -1.26 -10.05 3.94
N GLY A 17 0.02 -9.66 3.84
CA GLY A 17 1.07 -10.29 4.62
C GLY A 17 1.22 -9.70 6.01
N VAL A 18 2.05 -10.34 6.83
CA VAL A 18 2.31 -9.88 8.21
C VAL A 18 2.95 -8.50 8.20
N VAL A 19 3.93 -8.28 7.31
CA VAL A 19 4.62 -7.00 7.22
C VAL A 19 3.65 -5.90 6.78
N GLY A 20 2.75 -6.21 5.84
CA GLY A 20 1.73 -5.24 5.42
C GLY A 20 0.81 -4.84 6.56
N ALA A 21 0.40 -5.82 7.37
CA ALA A 21 -0.44 -5.54 8.55
C ALA A 21 0.30 -4.64 9.55
N GLN A 22 1.59 -4.90 9.77
CA GLN A 22 2.40 -4.08 10.66
C GLN A 22 2.57 -2.66 10.15
N MET A 23 2.74 -2.51 8.85
CA MET A 23 2.83 -1.18 8.24
C MET A 23 1.55 -0.38 8.42
N MET A 24 0.40 -1.03 8.22
CA MET A 24 -0.89 -0.37 8.43
C MET A 24 -1.07 0.04 9.88
N GLN A 25 -0.67 -0.82 10.81
CA GLN A 25 -0.75 -0.50 12.23
C GLN A 25 0.13 0.70 12.57
N CYS A 26 1.34 0.76 12.03
CA CYS A 26 2.23 1.89 12.27
C CYS A 26 1.66 3.19 11.74
N LEU A 27 1.07 3.16 10.54
CA LEU A 27 0.45 4.36 9.97
C LEU A 27 -0.67 4.88 10.84
N GLU A 28 -1.48 3.97 11.38
CA GLU A 28 -2.60 4.34 12.22
C GLU A 28 -2.11 4.88 13.57
N GLU A 29 -1.15 4.21 14.19
CA GLU A 29 -0.61 4.62 15.51
C GLU A 29 0.08 5.97 15.44
N ARG A 30 0.77 6.24 14.34
CA ARG A 30 1.48 7.50 14.16
C ARG A 30 0.59 8.61 13.60
N ASN A 31 -0.66 8.28 13.31
CA ASN A 31 -1.61 9.24 12.78
C ASN A 31 -1.08 9.92 11.51
N PHE A 32 -0.47 9.11 10.64
CA PHE A 32 0.12 9.61 9.40
C PHE A 32 -0.97 10.20 8.51
N PRO A 33 -0.75 11.38 7.91
CA PRO A 33 -1.78 12.02 7.10
C PRO A 33 -1.95 11.30 5.77
N ILE A 34 -3.02 10.52 5.65
CA ILE A 34 -3.33 9.72 4.47
C ILE A 34 -4.59 10.28 3.82
N LYS A 35 -4.48 10.64 2.54
CA LYS A 35 -5.62 11.06 1.74
C LYS A 35 -6.40 9.85 1.26
N GLU A 36 -5.70 8.84 0.78
CA GLU A 36 -6.29 7.60 0.29
C GLU A 36 -5.32 6.45 0.56
N LEU A 37 -5.84 5.32 1.00
CA LEU A 37 -5.05 4.11 1.21
C LEU A 37 -5.38 3.12 0.12
N VAL A 38 -4.36 2.69 -0.63
CA VAL A 38 -4.49 1.70 -1.70
C VAL A 38 -3.82 0.42 -1.24
N LEU A 39 -4.59 -0.65 -1.12
CA LEU A 39 -4.06 -1.94 -0.69
C LEU A 39 -3.89 -2.83 -1.91
N LEU A 40 -2.67 -3.30 -2.13
CA LEU A 40 -2.31 -4.08 -3.32
C LEU A 40 -1.82 -5.45 -2.90
N ALA A 41 -2.32 -6.48 -3.58
CA ALA A 41 -1.94 -7.86 -3.31
C ALA A 41 -2.10 -8.66 -4.60
N SER A 42 -1.94 -9.99 -4.51
CA SER A 42 -2.12 -10.84 -5.67
C SER A 42 -3.59 -10.85 -6.12
N ALA A 43 -3.81 -11.30 -7.36
CA ALA A 43 -5.17 -11.42 -7.90
C ALA A 43 -6.06 -12.29 -7.02
N ARG A 44 -5.47 -13.27 -6.32
CA ARG A 44 -6.23 -14.15 -5.43
C ARG A 44 -6.87 -13.38 -4.28
N SER A 45 -6.21 -12.34 -3.81
CA SER A 45 -6.69 -11.53 -2.67
C SER A 45 -7.51 -10.33 -3.10
N ALA A 46 -7.48 -9.98 -4.38
CA ALA A 46 -8.21 -8.82 -4.88
C ALA A 46 -9.71 -8.98 -4.64
N GLY A 47 -10.36 -7.92 -4.21
CA GLY A 47 -11.79 -7.91 -3.89
C GLY A 47 -12.10 -8.17 -2.43
N LYS A 48 -11.15 -8.67 -1.66
CA LYS A 48 -11.31 -8.79 -0.21
C LYS A 48 -11.11 -7.42 0.43
N THR A 49 -11.54 -7.29 1.69
CA THR A 49 -11.41 -6.01 2.40
C THR A 49 -10.58 -6.18 3.66
N ILE A 50 -9.92 -5.09 4.04
CA ILE A 50 -9.21 -4.99 5.32
C ILE A 50 -9.71 -3.73 6.00
N GLU A 51 -9.97 -3.82 7.30
CA GLU A 51 -10.38 -2.65 8.07
C GLU A 51 -9.17 -1.79 8.41
N PHE A 52 -9.27 -0.49 8.12
CA PHE A 52 -8.25 0.49 8.47
C PHE A 52 -8.95 1.77 8.89
N ALA A 53 -8.60 2.27 10.09
CA ALA A 53 -9.14 3.53 10.62
C ALA A 53 -10.68 3.53 10.66
N GLY A 54 -11.28 2.37 10.91
CA GLY A 54 -12.72 2.23 10.98
C GLY A 54 -13.42 2.11 9.63
N GLN A 55 -12.66 1.98 8.55
CA GLN A 55 -13.21 1.86 7.20
C GLN A 55 -12.77 0.55 6.55
N GLN A 56 -13.65 -0.01 5.72
CA GLN A 56 -13.32 -1.22 4.96
C GLN A 56 -12.67 -0.80 3.65
N ILE A 57 -11.41 -1.19 3.47
CA ILE A 57 -10.63 -0.84 2.28
C ILE A 57 -10.54 -2.07 1.39
N VAL A 58 -10.95 -1.93 0.12
CA VAL A 58 -10.93 -3.04 -0.83
C VAL A 58 -9.50 -3.27 -1.32
N ILE A 59 -9.05 -4.53 -1.28
CA ILE A 59 -7.75 -4.92 -1.82
C ILE A 59 -7.87 -5.00 -3.34
N ARG A 60 -6.90 -4.39 -4.04
CA ARG A 60 -6.81 -4.41 -5.49
C ARG A 60 -5.67 -5.30 -5.93
N GLU A 61 -5.74 -5.79 -7.15
CA GLU A 61 -4.64 -6.55 -7.73
C GLU A 61 -3.43 -5.62 -7.95
N ALA A 62 -2.24 -6.09 -7.58
CA ALA A 62 -1.01 -5.32 -7.75
C ALA A 62 -0.59 -5.34 -9.22
N THR A 63 -0.84 -4.24 -9.91
CA THR A 63 -0.45 -4.05 -11.31
C THR A 63 0.32 -2.73 -11.42
N PRO A 64 1.13 -2.55 -12.48
CA PRO A 64 1.83 -1.28 -12.67
C PRO A 64 0.89 -0.07 -12.69
N GLU A 65 -0.28 -0.22 -13.29
CA GLU A 65 -1.25 0.86 -13.41
C GLU A 65 -1.82 1.28 -12.06
N ALA A 66 -1.79 0.38 -11.06
CA ALA A 66 -2.32 0.68 -9.73
C ALA A 66 -1.53 1.77 -9.01
N PHE A 67 -0.31 2.05 -9.46
CA PHE A 67 0.53 3.09 -8.85
C PHE A 67 0.26 4.48 -9.38
N GLU A 68 -0.58 4.64 -10.38
CA GLU A 68 -0.86 5.96 -10.91
C GLU A 68 -1.60 6.80 -9.87
N GLY A 69 -1.13 8.01 -9.63
CA GLY A 69 -1.70 8.90 -8.63
C GLY A 69 -1.26 8.61 -7.21
N VAL A 70 -0.44 7.59 -6.99
CA VAL A 70 0.07 7.24 -5.66
C VAL A 70 1.30 8.08 -5.34
N ASP A 71 1.36 8.61 -4.12
CA ASP A 71 2.52 9.40 -3.68
C ASP A 71 3.60 8.53 -3.07
N ILE A 72 3.20 7.57 -2.21
CA ILE A 72 4.14 6.74 -1.45
C ILE A 72 3.72 5.28 -1.59
N VAL A 73 4.69 4.40 -1.86
CA VAL A 73 4.47 2.95 -1.89
C VAL A 73 5.28 2.31 -0.77
N LEU A 74 4.61 1.57 0.11
CA LEU A 74 5.27 0.78 1.14
C LEU A 74 5.31 -0.67 0.67
N GLY A 75 6.52 -1.19 0.45
CA GLY A 75 6.70 -2.54 -0.08
C GLY A 75 6.77 -3.57 1.04
N ALA A 76 5.74 -4.40 1.14
CA ALA A 76 5.67 -5.49 2.10
C ALA A 76 5.54 -6.84 1.40
N ALA A 77 5.61 -6.87 0.07
CA ALA A 77 5.49 -8.09 -0.72
C ALA A 77 6.81 -8.87 -0.70
N GLY A 78 6.76 -10.12 -1.14
CA GLY A 78 7.97 -10.89 -1.33
C GLY A 78 8.86 -10.30 -2.42
N ASP A 79 10.13 -10.74 -2.43
CA ASP A 79 11.16 -10.15 -3.28
C ASP A 79 10.80 -10.07 -4.75
N GLU A 80 10.23 -11.14 -5.29
CA GLU A 80 9.93 -11.17 -6.73
C GLU A 80 8.90 -10.12 -7.12
N GLN A 81 7.83 -10.00 -6.34
CA GLN A 81 6.78 -9.05 -6.62
C GLN A 81 7.32 -7.62 -6.47
N ALA A 82 8.11 -7.37 -5.45
CA ALA A 82 8.72 -6.06 -5.24
C ALA A 82 9.66 -5.70 -6.39
N LYS A 83 10.48 -6.65 -6.84
CA LYS A 83 11.42 -6.41 -7.94
C LYS A 83 10.71 -6.05 -9.24
N GLU A 84 9.54 -6.64 -9.47
CA GLU A 84 8.80 -6.37 -10.70
C GLU A 84 8.05 -5.05 -10.64
N LEU A 85 7.47 -4.73 -9.49
CA LEU A 85 6.49 -3.64 -9.39
C LEU A 85 7.06 -2.33 -8.87
N LEU A 86 8.04 -2.36 -7.95
CA LEU A 86 8.59 -1.12 -7.41
C LEU A 86 9.24 -0.24 -8.48
N PRO A 87 9.98 -0.78 -9.47
CA PRO A 87 10.49 0.07 -10.55
C PRO A 87 9.38 0.76 -11.34
N GLU A 88 8.24 0.09 -11.53
CA GLU A 88 7.10 0.70 -12.21
C GLU A 88 6.50 1.85 -11.40
N ALA A 89 6.47 1.70 -10.08
CA ALA A 89 6.01 2.77 -9.21
C ALA A 89 6.93 3.99 -9.29
N VAL A 90 8.25 3.76 -9.29
CA VAL A 90 9.22 4.84 -9.41
C VAL A 90 9.06 5.58 -10.73
N LYS A 91 8.83 4.87 -11.82
CA LYS A 91 8.60 5.48 -13.13
C LYS A 91 7.40 6.43 -13.12
N ARG A 92 6.42 6.15 -12.27
CA ARG A 92 5.20 6.97 -12.16
C ARG A 92 5.32 8.08 -11.11
N GLY A 93 6.52 8.28 -10.56
CA GLY A 93 6.77 9.36 -9.62
C GLY A 93 6.50 9.04 -8.17
N CYS A 94 6.28 7.77 -7.83
CA CYS A 94 6.04 7.37 -6.45
C CYS A 94 7.34 7.32 -5.65
N VAL A 95 7.27 7.66 -4.37
CA VAL A 95 8.36 7.39 -3.43
C VAL A 95 8.14 5.98 -2.88
N CYS A 96 9.13 5.13 -3.00
CA CYS A 96 9.01 3.73 -2.59
C CYS A 96 9.85 3.46 -1.36
N VAL A 97 9.23 2.84 -0.36
CA VAL A 97 9.92 2.33 0.84
C VAL A 97 9.75 0.82 0.83
N ASP A 98 10.86 0.10 0.72
CA ASP A 98 10.84 -1.36 0.58
C ASP A 98 11.26 -2.00 1.90
N ASN A 99 10.32 -2.68 2.55
CA ASN A 99 10.55 -3.45 3.76
C ASN A 99 10.37 -4.96 3.53
N SER A 100 10.42 -5.40 2.27
CA SER A 100 10.16 -6.79 1.95
C SER A 100 11.21 -7.74 2.50
N HIS A 101 12.36 -7.22 2.90
CA HIS A 101 13.44 -8.01 3.50
C HIS A 101 13.49 -7.92 5.01
N ALA A 102 12.61 -7.18 5.64
CA ALA A 102 12.63 -6.96 7.08
C ALA A 102 12.22 -8.20 7.86
#